data_cc446b05e84a74a314ab1d05e2f871e6
#
_entry.id   cc446b05e84a74a314ab1d05e2f871e6
#
_cell.length_a   1.000
_cell.length_b   1.000
_cell.length_c   1.000
_cell.angle_alpha   90.00
_cell.angle_beta   90.00
_cell.angle_gamma   90.00
#
_symmetry.space_group_name_H-M   'P 1'
#
loop_
_entity.id
_entity.type
_entity.pdbx_description
1 polymer ?
#
loop_
_entity_poly.entity_id
_entity_poly.type
_entity_poly.pdbx_seq_one_letter_code
_entity_poly.pdbx_strand_id
1 'polypeptide(L)'
;MPLPAVAVRAVRLALIALVAAPSVGASALVQSRIEHWPNGQVRLQAQVRLERFHGTYRTFYASGRPFEVRHFVDGREEGRQQSFTERGELFLNYEVWQGRRFGFLNARPCMPVASPGA
;
A
#
# COMPACT_ATOMS: atom_id res chain seq x y z
N MET A 1 70.27 -39.84 -20.24
CA MET A 1 69.03 -40.19 -19.60
C MET A 1 68.14 -38.92 -19.51
N PRO A 2 67.09 -38.91 -20.21
CA PRO A 2 66.20 -37.78 -20.06
C PRO A 2 65.47 -37.87 -18.71
N LEU A 3 65.52 -36.77 -17.95
CA LEU A 3 64.79 -36.64 -16.69
C LEU A 3 63.29 -36.60 -16.98
N PRO A 4 62.47 -37.31 -16.19
CA PRO A 4 61.00 -37.21 -16.37
C PRO A 4 60.56 -35.84 -16.00
N ALA A 5 59.80 -35.24 -16.87
CA ALA A 5 59.10 -33.99 -16.60
C ALA A 5 58.17 -34.18 -15.43
N VAL A 6 58.41 -33.53 -14.30
CA VAL A 6 57.52 -33.48 -13.19
C VAL A 6 56.33 -32.60 -13.62
N ALA A 7 55.24 -33.25 -13.89
CA ALA A 7 53.99 -32.55 -14.15
C ALA A 7 53.54 -31.83 -12.87
N VAL A 8 53.80 -30.55 -12.82
CA VAL A 8 53.22 -29.69 -11.77
C VAL A 8 51.72 -29.64 -12.03
N ARG A 9 50.99 -30.45 -11.28
CA ARG A 9 49.53 -30.31 -11.22
C ARG A 9 49.20 -28.97 -10.57
N ALA A 10 48.82 -28.05 -11.39
CA ALA A 10 48.23 -26.80 -10.92
C ALA A 10 46.94 -27.15 -10.16
N VAL A 11 47.02 -27.13 -8.84
CA VAL A 11 45.85 -27.16 -7.98
C VAL A 11 45.11 -25.85 -8.21
N ARG A 12 44.08 -25.91 -9.03
CA ARG A 12 43.13 -24.80 -9.15
C ARG A 12 42.39 -24.74 -7.83
N LEU A 13 42.81 -23.88 -6.94
CA LEU A 13 42.01 -23.43 -5.84
C LEU A 13 40.81 -22.71 -6.44
N ALA A 14 39.70 -23.41 -6.50
CA ALA A 14 38.41 -22.78 -6.75
C ALA A 14 38.13 -21.88 -5.54
N LEU A 15 38.39 -20.60 -5.71
CA LEU A 15 37.87 -19.58 -4.83
C LEU A 15 36.35 -19.66 -4.96
N ILE A 16 35.72 -20.40 -4.06
CA ILE A 16 34.29 -20.28 -3.81
C ILE A 16 34.14 -18.88 -3.21
N ALA A 17 33.85 -17.92 -4.06
CA ALA A 17 33.37 -16.63 -3.62
C ALA A 17 32.03 -16.91 -2.92
N LEU A 18 32.10 -16.97 -1.61
CA LEU A 18 30.92 -16.93 -0.75
C LEU A 18 30.29 -15.55 -1.03
N VAL A 19 29.41 -15.49 -2.01
CA VAL A 19 28.54 -14.35 -2.21
C VAL A 19 27.67 -14.32 -0.97
N ALA A 20 28.13 -13.58 0.03
CA ALA A 20 27.25 -13.16 1.11
C ALA A 20 26.12 -12.41 0.43
N ALA A 21 24.99 -13.08 0.24
CA ALA A 21 23.78 -12.38 -0.11
C ALA A 21 23.62 -11.28 0.94
N PRO A 22 23.46 -10.01 0.53
CA PRO A 22 23.13 -9.00 1.50
C PRO A 22 21.86 -9.50 2.17
N SER A 23 21.95 -9.85 3.42
CA SER A 23 20.80 -9.92 4.28
C SER A 23 20.29 -8.47 4.30
N VAL A 24 19.45 -8.16 3.31
CA VAL A 24 18.62 -6.99 3.35
C VAL A 24 17.81 -7.20 4.61
N GLY A 25 18.32 -6.64 5.69
CA GLY A 25 17.52 -6.47 6.88
C GLY A 25 16.24 -5.87 6.34
N ALA A 26 15.17 -6.64 6.41
CA ALA A 26 13.90 -6.24 5.86
C ALA A 26 13.32 -5.10 6.72
N SER A 27 13.98 -3.95 6.64
CA SER A 27 13.29 -2.69 6.74
C SER A 27 12.37 -2.69 5.53
N ALA A 28 11.20 -3.29 5.72
CA ALA A 28 10.24 -3.44 4.67
C ALA A 28 9.92 -2.05 4.15
N LEU A 29 10.50 -1.73 3.02
CA LEU A 29 10.31 -0.46 2.35
C LEU A 29 8.82 -0.30 2.04
N VAL A 30 8.30 0.88 2.31
CA VAL A 30 6.95 1.23 1.90
C VAL A 30 6.96 1.37 0.37
N GLN A 31 6.12 0.61 -0.30
CA GLN A 31 5.95 0.61 -1.73
C GLN A 31 4.63 1.28 -2.10
N SER A 32 4.61 2.00 -3.22
CA SER A 32 3.39 2.57 -3.78
C SER A 32 2.73 1.57 -4.71
N ARG A 33 1.45 1.32 -4.49
CA ARG A 33 0.58 0.56 -5.38
C ARG A 33 -0.38 1.51 -6.06
N ILE A 34 -0.41 1.50 -7.40
CA ILE A 34 -1.29 2.34 -8.21
C ILE A 34 -2.06 1.44 -9.17
N GLU A 35 -3.37 1.62 -9.20
CA GLU A 35 -4.27 0.96 -10.16
C GLU A 35 -5.05 2.02 -10.92
N HIS A 36 -5.45 1.68 -12.14
CA HIS A 36 -6.17 2.59 -13.02
C HIS A 36 -7.53 2.03 -13.43
N TRP A 37 -8.45 2.95 -13.71
CA TRP A 37 -9.67 2.66 -14.43
C TRP A 37 -9.38 2.40 -15.91
N PRO A 38 -10.28 1.72 -16.65
CA PRO A 38 -10.12 1.52 -18.11
C PRO A 38 -9.95 2.84 -18.90
N ASN A 39 -10.46 3.95 -18.39
CA ASN A 39 -10.29 5.29 -18.99
C ASN A 39 -8.93 5.95 -18.72
N GLY A 40 -8.02 5.26 -18.02
CA GLY A 40 -6.69 5.77 -17.67
C GLY A 40 -6.61 6.58 -16.36
N GLN A 41 -7.73 6.95 -15.77
CA GLN A 41 -7.76 7.64 -14.47
C GLN A 41 -7.30 6.70 -13.35
N VAL A 42 -6.63 7.26 -12.36
CA VAL A 42 -6.23 6.51 -11.17
C VAL A 42 -7.47 6.02 -10.43
N ARG A 43 -7.54 4.73 -10.15
CA ARG A 43 -8.58 4.10 -9.34
C ARG A 43 -8.17 3.95 -7.89
N LEU A 44 -6.94 3.53 -7.67
CA LEU A 44 -6.36 3.26 -6.36
C LEU A 44 -4.93 3.78 -6.30
N GLN A 45 -4.61 4.44 -5.21
CA GLN A 45 -3.25 4.78 -4.83
C GLN A 45 -3.07 4.43 -3.36
N ALA A 46 -2.23 3.47 -3.06
CA ALA A 46 -2.01 2.99 -1.72
C ALA A 46 -0.53 2.79 -1.40
N GLN A 47 -0.20 2.90 -0.14
CA GLN A 47 1.11 2.54 0.38
C GLN A 47 1.02 1.15 1.01
N VAL A 48 1.99 0.30 0.68
CA VAL A 48 2.02 -1.10 1.09
C VAL A 48 3.39 -1.40 1.70
N ARG A 49 3.38 -2.10 2.82
CA ARG A 49 4.57 -2.64 3.47
C ARG A 49 4.30 -4.09 3.85
N LEU A 50 5.18 -5.01 3.46
CA LEU A 50 5.00 -6.46 3.70
C LEU A 50 3.60 -6.94 3.28
N GLU A 51 3.18 -6.56 2.08
CA GLU A 51 1.87 -6.91 1.48
C GLU A 51 0.63 -6.45 2.27
N ARG A 52 0.83 -5.54 3.24
CA ARG A 52 -0.24 -4.91 4.01
C ARG A 52 -0.29 -3.43 3.73
N PHE A 53 -1.48 -2.86 3.75
CA PHE A 53 -1.62 -1.41 3.67
C PHE A 53 -0.93 -0.76 4.88
N HIS A 54 -0.08 0.22 4.58
CA HIS A 54 0.67 0.95 5.59
C HIS A 54 0.92 2.38 5.13
N GLY A 55 0.22 3.32 5.72
CA GLY A 55 0.20 4.73 5.32
C GLY A 55 -1.09 5.13 4.65
N THR A 56 -1.02 5.99 3.66
CA THR A 56 -2.19 6.55 2.97
C THR A 56 -2.75 5.59 1.93
N TYR A 57 -4.06 5.45 1.93
CA TYR A 57 -4.85 4.71 0.96
C TYR A 57 -5.88 5.67 0.36
N ARG A 58 -5.88 5.80 -0.96
CA ARG A 58 -6.81 6.67 -1.70
C ARG A 58 -7.46 5.90 -2.82
N THR A 59 -8.76 6.06 -2.94
CA THR A 59 -9.50 5.60 -4.10
C THR A 59 -10.18 6.77 -4.79
N PHE A 60 -10.46 6.61 -6.07
CA PHE A 60 -11.00 7.66 -6.90
C PHE A 60 -12.16 7.11 -7.74
N TYR A 61 -13.12 7.97 -8.03
CA TYR A 61 -14.12 7.71 -9.05
C TYR A 61 -13.49 7.67 -10.44
N ALA A 62 -14.18 7.09 -11.41
CA ALA A 62 -13.74 7.09 -12.80
C ALA A 62 -13.61 8.49 -13.40
N SER A 63 -14.27 9.49 -12.81
CA SER A 63 -14.12 10.91 -13.13
C SER A 63 -12.80 11.53 -12.67
N GLY A 64 -12.03 10.82 -11.85
CA GLY A 64 -10.81 11.32 -11.21
C GLY A 64 -11.04 12.03 -9.86
N ARG A 65 -12.28 12.19 -9.44
CA ARG A 65 -12.59 12.78 -8.12
C ARG A 65 -12.31 11.79 -7.00
N PRO A 66 -11.84 12.24 -5.83
CA PRO A 66 -11.58 11.37 -4.70
C PRO A 66 -12.87 10.71 -4.20
N PHE A 67 -12.79 9.40 -3.94
CA PHE A 67 -13.84 8.63 -3.32
C PHE A 67 -13.54 8.38 -1.84
N GLU A 68 -12.38 7.80 -1.54
CA GLU A 68 -11.98 7.51 -0.16
C GLU A 68 -10.56 7.98 0.10
N VAL A 69 -10.34 8.47 1.31
CA VAL A 69 -9.01 8.72 1.88
C VAL A 69 -8.94 8.04 3.22
N ARG A 70 -8.09 7.03 3.31
CA ARG A 70 -7.93 6.20 4.50
C ARG A 70 -6.47 6.16 4.93
N HIS A 71 -6.25 5.83 6.19
CA HIS A 71 -4.93 5.61 6.74
C HIS A 71 -4.87 4.24 7.41
N PHE A 72 -3.78 3.55 7.16
CA PHE A 72 -3.54 2.21 7.68
C PHE A 72 -2.17 2.10 8.35
N VAL A 73 -2.11 1.28 9.37
CA VAL A 73 -0.87 0.82 10.00
C VAL A 73 -0.91 -0.70 10.05
N ASP A 74 0.00 -1.35 9.32
CA ASP A 74 0.11 -2.81 9.24
C ASP A 74 -1.23 -3.53 8.93
N GLY A 75 -1.98 -2.98 7.98
CA GLY A 75 -3.25 -3.50 7.51
C GLY A 75 -4.46 -3.16 8.36
N ARG A 76 -4.30 -2.38 9.42
CA ARG A 76 -5.39 -1.91 10.28
C ARG A 76 -5.66 -0.44 10.06
N GLU A 77 -6.93 -0.06 10.06
CA GLU A 77 -7.30 1.36 10.05
C GLU A 77 -6.73 2.06 11.28
N GLU A 78 -6.03 3.17 11.06
CA GLU A 78 -5.51 4.05 12.10
C GLU A 78 -5.52 5.49 11.61
N GLY A 79 -5.99 6.42 12.44
CA GLY A 79 -6.13 7.82 12.07
C GLY A 79 -7.42 8.11 11.31
N ARG A 80 -7.39 9.16 10.50
CA ARG A 80 -8.59 9.68 9.83
C ARG A 80 -9.01 8.82 8.65
N GLN A 81 -10.33 8.55 8.59
CA GLN A 81 -10.99 7.80 7.55
C GLN A 81 -12.12 8.66 6.97
N GLN A 82 -12.05 8.93 5.68
CA GLN A 82 -13.00 9.80 5.00
C GLN A 82 -13.47 9.17 3.69
N SER A 83 -14.74 9.41 3.34
CA SER A 83 -15.22 9.18 2.00
C SER A 83 -16.09 10.33 1.51
N PHE A 84 -16.16 10.47 0.20
CA PHE A 84 -16.80 11.59 -0.47
C PHE A 84 -17.77 11.08 -1.51
N THR A 85 -18.85 11.84 -1.70
CA THR A 85 -19.75 11.62 -2.83
C THR A 85 -19.04 12.03 -4.13
N GLU A 86 -19.60 11.65 -5.26
CA GLU A 86 -19.08 12.05 -6.57
C GLU A 86 -19.11 13.57 -6.79
N ARG A 87 -19.96 14.28 -6.05
CA ARG A 87 -20.01 15.75 -6.00
C ARG A 87 -18.92 16.38 -5.13
N GLY A 88 -18.17 15.55 -4.37
CA GLY A 88 -17.14 16.01 -3.45
C GLY A 88 -17.64 16.33 -2.04
N GLU A 89 -18.88 15.99 -1.74
CA GLU A 89 -19.44 16.16 -0.40
C GLU A 89 -18.91 15.10 0.55
N LEU A 90 -18.55 15.47 1.76
CA LEU A 90 -18.08 14.55 2.78
C LEU A 90 -19.24 13.64 3.22
N PHE A 91 -19.08 12.35 3.01
CA PHE A 91 -20.08 11.35 3.29
C PHE A 91 -19.78 10.54 4.57
N LEU A 92 -18.50 10.22 4.77
CA LEU A 92 -18.03 9.46 5.92
C LEU A 92 -16.83 10.19 6.50
N ASN A 93 -16.81 10.37 7.82
CA ASN A 93 -15.69 10.99 8.51
C ASN A 93 -15.58 10.46 9.95
N TYR A 94 -14.59 9.64 10.19
CA TYR A 94 -14.29 9.15 11.52
C TYR A 94 -12.76 9.02 11.70
N GLU A 95 -12.36 8.95 12.92
CA GLU A 95 -10.97 8.71 13.30
C GLU A 95 -10.86 7.39 14.06
N VAL A 96 -9.87 6.59 13.72
CA VAL A 96 -9.56 5.36 14.44
C VAL A 96 -8.33 5.61 15.30
N TRP A 97 -8.47 5.33 16.57
CA TRP A 97 -7.37 5.39 17.53
C TRP A 97 -7.41 4.18 18.44
N GLN A 98 -6.31 3.43 18.48
CA GLN A 98 -6.21 2.17 19.23
C GLN A 98 -7.36 1.20 18.97
N GLY A 99 -7.76 1.06 17.70
CA GLY A 99 -8.84 0.17 17.27
C GLY A 99 -10.26 0.65 17.59
N ARG A 100 -10.41 1.85 18.15
CA ARG A 100 -11.71 2.47 18.44
C ARG A 100 -12.00 3.56 17.41
N ARG A 101 -13.26 3.66 17.01
CA ARG A 101 -13.74 4.66 16.07
C ARG A 101 -14.40 5.82 16.82
N PHE A 102 -14.02 7.04 16.42
CA PHE A 102 -14.53 8.30 16.99
C PHE A 102 -15.02 9.19 15.85
N GLY A 103 -16.07 9.97 16.10
CA GLY A 103 -16.61 10.92 15.14
C GLY A 103 -17.82 10.42 14.37
N PHE A 104 -18.13 11.09 13.25
CA PHE A 104 -19.30 10.80 12.45
C PHE A 104 -19.03 9.68 11.48
N LEU A 105 -19.75 8.58 11.64
CA LEU A 105 -19.70 7.43 10.74
C LEU A 105 -20.47 7.68 9.44
N ASN A 106 -21.40 8.63 9.44
CA ASN A 106 -22.22 8.95 8.27
C ASN A 106 -22.66 10.40 8.35
N ALA A 107 -22.13 11.24 7.46
CA ALA A 107 -22.51 12.64 7.32
C ALA A 107 -23.65 12.82 6.30
N ARG A 108 -24.61 11.91 6.26
CA ARG A 108 -25.82 12.17 5.49
C ARG A 108 -26.51 13.39 6.11
N PRO A 109 -26.71 14.47 5.37
CA PRO A 109 -27.66 15.47 5.81
C PRO A 109 -28.99 14.75 6.01
N CYS A 110 -29.65 15.02 7.13
CA CYS A 110 -31.02 14.56 7.32
C CYS A 110 -31.81 15.05 6.10
N MET A 111 -32.10 14.16 5.15
CA MET A 111 -33.08 14.47 4.14
C MET A 111 -34.37 14.68 4.88
N PRO A 112 -35.02 15.83 4.73
CA PRO A 112 -36.39 15.96 5.24
C PRO A 112 -37.16 14.83 4.61
N VAL A 113 -37.71 13.96 5.47
CA VAL A 113 -38.66 12.94 5.02
C VAL A 113 -39.71 13.71 4.28
N ALA A 114 -39.80 13.53 2.96
CA ALA A 114 -40.91 14.06 2.21
C ALA A 114 -42.16 13.53 2.89
N SER A 115 -42.93 14.43 3.47
CA SER A 115 -44.21 14.06 4.13
C SER A 115 -45.01 13.30 3.10
N PRO A 116 -45.43 12.07 3.38
CA PRO A 116 -46.33 11.34 2.47
C PRO A 116 -47.67 12.09 2.45
N GLY A 117 -47.95 12.72 1.35
CA GLY A 117 -49.29 13.24 1.04
C GLY A 117 -49.47 14.71 1.37
N ALA A 118 -49.05 15.53 0.45
CA ALA A 118 -49.87 16.67 0.11
C ALA A 118 -50.39 16.48 -1.31
#